data_fdabae9df5c690df04d26f8c0669f00b
#
_entry.id   fdabae9df5c690df04d26f8c0669f00b
#
_cell.length_a   1.000
_cell.length_b   1.000
_cell.length_c   1.000
_cell.angle_alpha   90.00
_cell.angle_beta   90.00
_cell.angle_gamma   90.00
#
_symmetry.space_group_name_H-M   'P 1'
#
loop_
_entity.id
_entity.type
_entity.pdbx_description
1 polymer ?
#
loop_
_entity_poly.entity_id
_entity_poly.type
_entity_poly.pdbx_seq_one_letter_code
_entity_poly.pdbx_strand_id
1 'polypeptide(L)'
;MDIAGKRFRKEEKLSSQKTINSLFENGNIFYSGILKVIWKTNNDSVSAAKAAFSAPKKMFKLAITRNLIKRRMREAYRNNKHILYNYISEKNVSVYLFFILTSKNMPDYKTTEKSITEAFNKLISLI
;
A
#
# COMPACT_ATOMS: atom_id res chain seq x y z
N MET A 1 -21.36 -0.55 -6.10
CA MET A 1 -20.13 0.08 -5.66
C MET A 1 -19.05 -0.11 -6.70
N ASP A 2 -18.34 0.92 -6.95
CA ASP A 2 -17.38 0.93 -8.02
C ASP A 2 -15.97 0.63 -7.51
N ILE A 3 -15.64 -0.65 -7.41
CA ILE A 3 -14.29 -1.08 -7.06
C ILE A 3 -13.32 -0.65 -8.17
N ALA A 4 -13.83 -0.61 -9.39
CA ALA A 4 -13.05 -0.16 -10.54
C ALA A 4 -12.90 1.36 -10.56
N GLY A 5 -13.63 2.08 -9.70
CA GLY A 5 -13.41 3.50 -9.51
C GLY A 5 -11.98 3.74 -9.06
N LYS A 6 -11.24 4.49 -9.87
CA LYS A 6 -9.81 4.66 -9.66
C LYS A 6 -9.50 5.82 -8.72
N ARG A 7 -10.37 6.06 -7.75
CA ARG A 7 -10.12 7.05 -6.71
C ARG A 7 -9.45 6.40 -5.50
N PHE A 8 -8.57 7.14 -4.89
CA PHE A 8 -8.06 6.76 -3.57
C PHE A 8 -8.83 7.57 -2.54
N ARG A 9 -9.89 6.96 -2.02
CA ARG A 9 -10.85 7.63 -1.14
C ARG A 9 -10.31 7.76 0.28
N LYS A 10 -10.95 8.64 1.06
CA LYS A 10 -10.60 8.85 2.47
C LYS A 10 -10.63 7.55 3.27
N GLU A 11 -11.61 6.70 3.02
CA GLU A 11 -11.77 5.42 3.72
C GLU A 11 -10.65 4.43 3.42
N GLU A 12 -9.92 4.64 2.32
CA GLU A 12 -8.82 3.78 1.92
C GLU A 12 -7.48 4.23 2.49
N LYS A 13 -7.44 5.40 3.11
CA LYS A 13 -6.20 5.94 3.68
C LYS A 13 -6.00 5.41 5.09
N LEU A 14 -4.83 4.84 5.32
CA LEU A 14 -4.42 4.40 6.65
C LEU A 14 -3.81 5.60 7.36
N SER A 15 -4.57 6.25 8.22
CA SER A 15 -4.14 7.47 8.90
C SER A 15 -4.15 7.38 10.42
N SER A 16 -4.74 6.35 11.00
CA SER A 16 -4.75 6.16 12.45
C SER A 16 -3.34 5.85 12.95
N GLN A 17 -2.79 6.71 13.78
CA GLN A 17 -1.46 6.52 14.35
C GLN A 17 -1.38 5.24 15.17
N LYS A 18 -2.45 4.94 15.90
CA LYS A 18 -2.53 3.71 16.70
C LYS A 18 -2.44 2.46 15.82
N THR A 19 -3.17 2.46 14.71
CA THR A 19 -3.16 1.34 13.78
C THR A 19 -1.79 1.21 13.11
N ILE A 20 -1.19 2.33 12.71
CA ILE A 20 0.13 2.34 12.09
C ILE A 20 1.18 1.79 13.06
N ASN A 21 1.15 2.21 14.32
CA ASN A 21 2.08 1.73 15.33
C ASN A 21 1.92 0.22 15.55
N SER A 22 0.68 -0.25 15.63
CA SER A 22 0.41 -1.67 15.76
C SER A 22 0.92 -2.46 14.56
N LEU A 23 0.76 -1.90 13.37
CA LEU A 23 1.24 -2.52 12.15
C LEU A 23 2.76 -2.66 12.14
N PHE A 24 3.48 -1.62 12.57
CA PHE A 24 4.95 -1.69 12.66
C PHE A 24 5.43 -2.67 13.71
N GLU A 25 4.69 -2.83 14.81
CA GLU A 25 5.08 -3.75 15.89
C GLU A 25 4.76 -5.20 15.56
N ASN A 26 3.59 -5.46 14.98
CA ASN A 26 3.05 -6.81 14.84
C ASN A 26 2.74 -7.22 13.41
N GLY A 27 2.96 -6.36 12.44
CA GLY A 27 2.65 -6.66 11.05
C GLY A 27 3.62 -7.64 10.42
N ASN A 28 3.17 -8.28 9.37
CA ASN A 28 4.01 -9.11 8.53
C ASN A 28 4.75 -8.23 7.53
N ILE A 29 5.94 -8.66 7.13
CA ILE A 29 6.79 -7.88 6.23
C ILE A 29 7.19 -8.73 5.03
N PHE A 30 7.12 -8.14 3.84
CA PHE A 30 7.79 -8.71 2.68
C PHE A 30 8.33 -7.58 1.80
N TYR A 31 9.15 -7.94 0.84
CA TYR A 31 9.72 -6.98 -0.11
C TYR A 31 9.21 -7.29 -1.51
N SER A 32 8.88 -6.25 -2.25
CA SER A 32 8.39 -6.36 -3.62
C SER A 32 9.06 -5.28 -4.46
N GLY A 33 10.02 -5.68 -5.30
CA GLY A 33 10.77 -4.73 -6.11
C GLY A 33 11.43 -3.67 -5.23
N ILE A 34 11.07 -2.41 -5.46
CA ILE A 34 11.63 -1.27 -4.74
C ILE A 34 10.87 -0.93 -3.45
N LEU A 35 9.94 -1.80 -3.03
CA LEU A 35 9.07 -1.52 -1.89
C LEU A 35 9.23 -2.54 -0.77
N LYS A 36 9.21 -2.05 0.45
CA LYS A 36 8.99 -2.85 1.64
C LYS A 36 7.52 -2.73 1.98
N VAL A 37 6.85 -3.87 2.21
CA VAL A 37 5.42 -3.90 2.49
C VAL A 37 5.19 -4.47 3.87
N ILE A 38 4.53 -3.70 4.73
CA ILE A 38 4.11 -4.17 6.05
C ILE A 38 2.60 -4.32 6.00
N TRP A 39 2.09 -5.49 6.39
CA TRP A 39 0.67 -5.76 6.25
C TRP A 39 0.14 -6.59 7.40
N LYS A 40 -1.17 -6.50 7.60
CA LYS A 40 -1.87 -7.28 8.61
C LYS A 40 -3.32 -7.40 8.21
N THR A 41 -3.89 -8.58 8.39
CA THR A 41 -5.31 -8.77 8.20
C THR A 41 -6.06 -8.38 9.46
N ASN A 42 -7.31 -8.02 9.29
CA ASN A 42 -8.18 -7.61 10.38
C ASN A 42 -9.52 -8.33 10.20
N ASN A 43 -10.17 -8.64 11.30
CA ASN A 43 -11.45 -9.36 11.31
C ASN A 43 -12.65 -8.42 11.37
N ASP A 44 -12.52 -7.23 10.83
CA ASP A 44 -13.65 -6.30 10.74
C ASP A 44 -14.74 -6.89 9.88
N SER A 45 -15.99 -6.52 10.20
CA SER A 45 -17.15 -7.00 9.46
C SER A 45 -17.24 -6.49 8.02
N VAL A 46 -16.44 -5.49 7.70
CA VAL A 46 -16.42 -4.86 6.37
C VAL A 46 -15.13 -5.22 5.65
N SER A 47 -15.26 -5.89 4.51
CA SER A 47 -14.11 -6.19 3.66
C SER A 47 -13.56 -4.90 3.07
N ALA A 48 -12.37 -4.52 3.49
CA ALA A 48 -11.77 -3.26 3.08
C ALA A 48 -10.25 -3.34 3.16
N ALA A 49 -9.60 -2.48 2.39
CA ALA A 49 -8.16 -2.29 2.50
C ALA A 49 -7.88 -0.83 2.83
N LYS A 50 -6.92 -0.61 3.70
CA LYS A 50 -6.41 0.72 3.99
C LYS A 50 -4.92 0.72 3.77
N ALA A 51 -4.42 1.76 3.11
CA ALA A 51 -3.03 1.84 2.72
C ALA A 51 -2.41 3.18 3.07
N ALA A 52 -1.13 3.15 3.39
CA ALA A 52 -0.31 4.35 3.58
C ALA A 52 0.98 4.17 2.81
N PHE A 53 1.63 5.29 2.51
CA PHE A 53 2.82 5.32 1.66
C PHE A 53 3.88 6.19 2.31
N SER A 54 5.12 5.76 2.25
CA SER A 54 6.24 6.49 2.84
C SER A 54 7.46 6.49 1.92
N ALA A 55 8.08 7.66 1.82
CA ALA A 55 9.40 7.82 1.23
C ALA A 55 10.31 8.28 2.37
N PRO A 56 11.33 7.49 2.75
CA PRO A 56 12.12 7.81 3.95
C PRO A 56 12.85 9.14 3.85
N LYS A 57 12.75 9.94 4.90
CA LYS A 57 13.42 11.23 5.01
C LYS A 57 14.95 11.08 4.91
N LYS A 58 15.46 9.98 5.40
CA LYS A 58 16.88 9.67 5.36
C LYS A 58 17.42 9.61 3.93
N MET A 59 16.62 9.06 3.00
CA MET A 59 17.01 8.91 1.59
C MET A 59 16.66 10.14 0.75
N PHE A 60 15.57 10.81 1.08
CA PHE A 60 15.04 11.93 0.31
C PHE A 60 14.77 13.10 1.26
N LYS A 61 15.74 13.98 1.37
CA LYS A 61 15.70 15.06 2.35
C LYS A 61 14.65 16.12 2.05
N LEU A 62 14.39 16.38 0.76
CA LEU A 62 13.42 17.40 0.36
C LEU A 62 12.00 16.86 0.47
N ALA A 63 11.16 17.59 1.19
CA ALA A 63 9.76 17.21 1.35
C ALA A 63 9.02 17.14 0.01
N ILE A 64 9.35 18.03 -0.92
CA ILE A 64 8.73 18.06 -2.24
C ILE A 64 9.01 16.77 -3.01
N THR A 65 10.23 16.24 -2.89
CA THR A 65 10.60 14.97 -3.53
C THR A 65 9.84 13.80 -2.91
N ARG A 66 9.78 13.76 -1.57
CA ARG A 66 9.04 12.70 -0.87
C ARG A 66 7.56 12.72 -1.24
N ASN A 67 6.98 13.90 -1.35
CA ASN A 67 5.56 14.04 -1.70
C ASN A 67 5.29 13.54 -3.12
N LEU A 68 6.20 13.81 -4.04
CA LEU A 68 6.09 13.33 -5.42
C LEU A 68 6.17 11.80 -5.48
N ILE A 69 7.08 11.21 -4.72
CA ILE A 69 7.21 9.75 -4.64
C ILE A 69 5.93 9.12 -4.09
N LYS A 70 5.42 9.66 -2.98
CA LYS A 70 4.19 9.16 -2.37
C LYS A 70 3.00 9.28 -3.32
N ARG A 71 2.94 10.34 -4.09
CA ARG A 71 1.90 10.56 -5.09
C ARG A 71 1.97 9.49 -6.19
N ARG A 72 3.16 9.15 -6.66
CA ARG A 72 3.34 8.08 -7.65
C ARG A 72 2.92 6.72 -7.11
N MET A 73 3.29 6.45 -5.86
CA MET A 73 2.88 5.20 -5.21
C MET A 73 1.37 5.12 -5.07
N ARG A 74 0.73 6.19 -4.64
CA ARG A 74 -0.73 6.27 -4.54
C ARG A 74 -1.40 6.07 -5.89
N GLU A 75 -0.85 6.68 -6.92
CA GLU A 75 -1.39 6.57 -8.27
C GLU A 75 -1.30 5.14 -8.79
N ALA A 76 -0.16 4.48 -8.60
CA ALA A 76 0.00 3.08 -8.97
C ALA A 76 -0.96 2.18 -8.18
N TYR A 77 -1.15 2.47 -6.91
CA TYR A 77 -2.08 1.74 -6.05
C TYR A 77 -3.51 1.87 -6.56
N ARG A 78 -3.99 3.10 -6.77
CA ARG A 78 -5.37 3.33 -7.18
C ARG A 78 -5.67 2.75 -8.58
N ASN A 79 -4.69 2.75 -9.46
CA ASN A 79 -4.86 2.21 -10.81
C ASN A 79 -4.92 0.69 -10.85
N ASN A 80 -4.38 0.02 -9.84
CA ASN A 80 -4.25 -1.43 -9.82
C ASN A 80 -4.93 -2.09 -8.61
N LYS A 81 -5.57 -1.32 -7.76
CA LYS A 81 -6.16 -1.84 -6.52
C LYS A 81 -7.22 -2.91 -6.73
N HIS A 82 -7.85 -2.95 -7.89
CA HIS A 82 -8.86 -3.97 -8.20
C HIS A 82 -8.30 -5.39 -8.06
N ILE A 83 -7.01 -5.58 -8.31
CA ILE A 83 -6.34 -6.88 -8.15
C ILE A 83 -6.51 -7.39 -6.72
N LEU A 84 -6.26 -6.51 -5.75
CA LEU A 84 -6.38 -6.85 -4.33
C LEU A 84 -7.84 -6.81 -3.86
N TYR A 85 -8.57 -5.77 -4.24
CA TYR A 85 -9.91 -5.52 -3.71
C TYR A 85 -10.90 -6.62 -4.11
N ASN A 86 -10.80 -7.12 -5.33
CA ASN A 86 -11.64 -8.24 -5.77
C ASN A 86 -11.40 -9.47 -4.90
N TYR A 87 -10.15 -9.75 -4.58
CA TYR A 87 -9.79 -10.90 -3.78
C TYR A 87 -10.28 -10.77 -2.33
N ILE A 88 -10.00 -9.63 -1.67
CA ILE A 88 -10.40 -9.46 -0.26
C ILE A 88 -11.91 -9.38 -0.10
N SER A 89 -12.61 -8.84 -1.10
CA SER A 89 -14.08 -8.82 -1.09
C SER A 89 -14.62 -10.24 -1.13
N GLU A 90 -14.07 -11.08 -1.96
CA GLU A 90 -14.47 -12.48 -2.13
C GLU A 90 -14.17 -13.29 -0.88
N LYS A 91 -13.01 -13.06 -0.26
CA LYS A 91 -12.59 -13.75 0.95
C LYS A 91 -13.17 -13.15 2.23
N ASN A 92 -13.80 -11.99 2.12
CA ASN A 92 -14.40 -11.29 3.25
C ASN A 92 -13.37 -10.96 4.35
N VAL A 93 -12.25 -10.41 3.95
CA VAL A 93 -11.18 -9.99 4.86
C VAL A 93 -10.88 -8.51 4.70
N SER A 94 -10.36 -7.90 5.77
CA SER A 94 -9.83 -6.54 5.76
C SER A 94 -8.32 -6.59 5.90
N VAL A 95 -7.63 -5.66 5.24
CA VAL A 95 -6.17 -5.63 5.23
C VAL A 95 -5.67 -4.21 5.46
N TYR A 96 -4.66 -4.08 6.30
CA TYR A 96 -3.90 -2.85 6.47
C TYR A 96 -2.56 -3.02 5.76
N LEU A 97 -2.17 -1.99 4.99
CA LEU A 97 -0.96 -2.01 4.17
C LEU A 97 -0.14 -0.75 4.42
N PHE A 98 1.15 -0.91 4.52
CA PHE A 98 2.06 0.22 4.58
C PHE A 98 3.21 -0.03 3.60
N PHE A 99 3.32 0.83 2.59
CA PHE A 99 4.34 0.73 1.55
C PHE A 99 5.46 1.72 1.83
N ILE A 100 6.69 1.23 1.87
CA ILE A 100 7.87 2.05 2.12
C ILE A 100 8.84 1.89 0.97
N LEU A 101 9.25 3.00 0.37
CA LEU A 101 10.25 2.97 -0.69
C LEU A 101 11.61 2.59 -0.11
N THR A 102 12.29 1.62 -0.73
CA THR A 102 13.62 1.18 -0.30
C THR A 102 14.73 1.60 -1.26
N SER A 103 14.36 2.07 -2.44
CA SER A 103 15.32 2.54 -3.44
C SER A 103 15.92 3.88 -3.04
N LYS A 104 17.22 4.06 -3.27
CA LYS A 104 17.89 5.33 -3.05
C LYS A 104 17.63 6.33 -4.19
N ASN A 105 17.24 5.83 -5.33
CA ASN A 105 16.95 6.64 -6.50
C ASN A 105 15.46 6.88 -6.61
N MET A 106 15.10 8.03 -7.17
CA MET A 106 13.71 8.34 -7.42
C MET A 106 13.14 7.41 -8.48
N PRO A 107 12.10 6.62 -8.17
CA PRO A 107 11.56 5.67 -9.14
C PRO A 107 10.67 6.36 -10.16
N ASP A 108 10.63 5.79 -11.38
CA ASP A 108 9.62 6.19 -12.34
C ASP A 108 8.29 5.49 -12.04
N TYR A 109 7.25 5.88 -12.76
CA TYR A 109 5.92 5.31 -12.51
C TYR A 109 5.87 3.82 -12.84
N LYS A 110 6.49 3.40 -13.95
CA LYS A 110 6.45 2.00 -14.38
C LYS A 110 7.09 1.06 -13.36
N THR A 111 8.23 1.44 -12.81
CA THR A 111 8.90 0.65 -11.79
C THR A 111 8.07 0.60 -10.52
N THR A 112 7.48 1.72 -10.14
CA THR A 112 6.59 1.80 -8.98
C THR A 112 5.36 0.93 -9.19
N GLU A 113 4.73 1.01 -10.35
CA GLU A 113 3.56 0.21 -10.67
C GLU A 113 3.86 -1.28 -10.64
N LYS A 114 4.98 -1.68 -11.21
CA LYS A 114 5.40 -3.08 -11.20
C LYS A 114 5.57 -3.59 -9.77
N SER A 115 6.21 -2.81 -8.91
CA SER A 115 6.39 -3.19 -7.51
C SER A 115 5.06 -3.31 -6.77
N ILE A 116 4.13 -2.41 -7.03
CA ILE A 116 2.80 -2.43 -6.42
C ILE A 116 2.01 -3.65 -6.88
N THR A 117 1.99 -3.94 -8.19
CA THR A 117 1.24 -5.09 -8.70
C THR A 117 1.82 -6.41 -8.23
N GLU A 118 3.14 -6.52 -8.17
CA GLU A 118 3.80 -7.70 -7.62
C GLU A 118 3.47 -7.85 -6.12
N ALA A 119 3.40 -6.73 -5.40
CA ALA A 119 3.02 -6.74 -3.99
C ALA A 119 1.59 -7.27 -3.81
N PHE A 120 0.65 -6.83 -4.64
CA PHE A 120 -0.72 -7.33 -4.58
C PHE A 120 -0.80 -8.83 -4.84
N ASN A 121 -0.10 -9.31 -5.84
CA ASN A 121 -0.08 -10.74 -6.17
C ASN A 121 0.53 -11.56 -5.04
N LYS A 122 1.61 -11.07 -4.44
CA LYS A 122 2.24 -11.74 -3.32
C LYS A 122 1.34 -11.76 -2.09
N LEU A 123 0.69 -10.63 -1.80
CA LEU A 123 -0.24 -10.53 -0.68
C LEU A 123 -1.40 -11.52 -0.84
N ILE A 124 -1.97 -11.61 -2.03
CA ILE A 124 -3.04 -12.55 -2.32
C ILE A 124 -2.62 -13.99 -2.02
N SER A 125 -1.37 -14.33 -2.30
CA SER A 125 -0.87 -15.67 -2.01
C SER A 125 -0.68 -15.93 -0.51
N LEU A 126 -0.62 -14.88 0.30
CA LEU A 126 -0.37 -14.98 1.73
C LEU A 126 -1.63 -14.91 2.58
N ILE A 127 -2.71 -14.38 2.04
CA ILE A 127 -3.97 -14.24 2.79
C ILE A 127 -5.12 -15.18 2.25
#